data_0055bdca6bd1a4cb952577b78dda1616
#
_entry.id   0055bdca6bd1a4cb952577b78dda1616
#
_cell.length_a   1.000
_cell.length_b   1.000
_cell.length_c   1.000
_cell.angle_alpha   90.00
_cell.angle_beta   90.00
_cell.angle_gamma   90.00
#
_symmetry.space_group_name_H-M   'P 1'
#
loop_
_entity.id
_entity.type
_entity.pdbx_description
1 polymer ?
#
loop_
_entity_poly.entity_id
_entity_poly.type
_entity_poly.pdbx_seq_one_letter_code
_entity_poly.pdbx_strand_id
1 'polypeptide(L)'
;MKAVYCPYCGGRTKRNGRTSSGSQRWRCTACGASTTLRYDDTAARLEEFLGWLLSKDSQAAMPGGGRSFRRRTAEFWEVWPMPVPDGELHRVLYVDGIWVARDLVVLICCSGERVVSWYMARSENSRAWSALMAPIPAPEVVVTDGGSGFAKAVRETWPRTRVQRCTFHAFSQVKRYTTTRPKLQAGRELYLIARDLMGIET
;
A
#
# COMPACT_ATOMS: atom_id res chain seq x y z
N MET A 1 -43.05 4.04 4.90
CA MET A 1 -42.21 3.00 5.57
C MET A 1 -41.84 1.97 4.53
N LYS A 2 -40.55 1.65 4.34
CA LYS A 2 -40.13 0.54 3.45
C LYS A 2 -40.56 -0.80 4.05
N ALA A 3 -41.18 -1.66 3.22
CA ALA A 3 -41.55 -3.00 3.62
C ALA A 3 -40.28 -3.82 3.91
N VAL A 4 -40.25 -4.55 5.02
CA VAL A 4 -39.13 -5.44 5.40
C VAL A 4 -39.51 -6.84 4.97
N TYR A 5 -38.66 -7.47 4.18
CA TYR A 5 -38.83 -8.82 3.70
C TYR A 5 -37.93 -9.82 4.44
N CYS A 6 -38.36 -11.05 4.51
CA CYS A 6 -37.62 -12.12 5.17
C CYS A 6 -36.35 -12.48 4.38
N PRO A 7 -35.15 -12.47 5.00
CA PRO A 7 -33.91 -12.83 4.31
C PRO A 7 -33.83 -14.32 3.92
N TYR A 8 -34.71 -15.16 4.46
CA TYR A 8 -34.67 -16.62 4.21
C TYR A 8 -35.64 -17.07 3.11
N CYS A 9 -36.81 -16.44 2.99
CA CYS A 9 -37.83 -16.88 2.03
C CYS A 9 -38.44 -15.75 1.21
N GLY A 10 -37.99 -14.50 1.36
CA GLY A 10 -38.54 -13.35 0.66
C GLY A 10 -39.93 -12.92 1.10
N GLY A 11 -40.59 -13.64 2.01
CA GLY A 11 -41.94 -13.36 2.49
C GLY A 11 -42.03 -12.05 3.29
N ARG A 12 -43.27 -11.51 3.40
CA ARG A 12 -43.52 -10.31 4.21
C ARG A 12 -43.22 -10.55 5.68
N THR A 13 -42.74 -9.53 6.38
CA THR A 13 -42.51 -9.58 7.82
C THR A 13 -43.42 -8.61 8.57
N LYS A 14 -43.69 -8.93 9.82
CA LYS A 14 -44.39 -8.06 10.78
C LYS A 14 -43.48 -7.73 11.98
N ARG A 15 -43.72 -6.60 12.64
CA ARG A 15 -43.01 -6.24 13.87
C ARG A 15 -43.26 -7.29 14.96
N ASN A 16 -42.21 -7.68 15.65
CA ASN A 16 -42.25 -8.72 16.66
C ASN A 16 -41.40 -8.31 17.91
N GLY A 17 -41.82 -7.21 18.54
CA GLY A 17 -41.13 -6.70 19.72
C GLY A 17 -39.74 -6.10 19.42
N ARG A 18 -38.95 -5.93 20.49
CA ARG A 18 -37.59 -5.41 20.42
C ARG A 18 -36.62 -6.38 21.09
N THR A 19 -35.34 -6.27 20.74
CA THR A 19 -34.24 -6.95 21.45
C THR A 19 -33.94 -6.25 22.77
N SER A 20 -33.15 -6.87 23.64
CA SER A 20 -32.62 -6.24 24.86
C SER A 20 -31.79 -4.99 24.58
N SER A 21 -31.18 -4.90 23.38
CA SER A 21 -30.46 -3.71 22.89
C SER A 21 -31.35 -2.66 22.23
N GLY A 22 -32.69 -2.84 22.28
CA GLY A 22 -33.65 -1.87 21.73
C GLY A 22 -33.95 -1.99 20.22
N SER A 23 -33.26 -2.89 19.49
CA SER A 23 -33.47 -3.08 18.04
C SER A 23 -34.82 -3.71 17.73
N GLN A 24 -35.51 -3.22 16.69
CA GLN A 24 -36.80 -3.78 16.25
C GLN A 24 -36.61 -5.21 15.71
N ARG A 25 -37.37 -6.18 16.26
CA ARG A 25 -37.47 -7.55 15.74
C ARG A 25 -38.60 -7.64 14.74
N TRP A 26 -38.40 -8.47 13.72
CA TRP A 26 -39.34 -8.76 12.67
C TRP A 26 -39.56 -10.26 12.58
N ARG A 27 -40.79 -10.68 12.37
CA ARG A 27 -41.15 -12.11 12.19
C ARG A 27 -41.76 -12.29 10.83
N CYS A 28 -41.27 -13.28 10.08
CA CYS A 28 -41.82 -13.64 8.81
C CYS A 28 -43.22 -14.26 8.97
N THR A 29 -44.17 -13.82 8.13
CA THR A 29 -45.52 -14.34 8.15
C THR A 29 -45.65 -15.67 7.40
N ALA A 30 -44.71 -16.00 6.52
CA ALA A 30 -44.69 -17.22 5.74
C ALA A 30 -43.92 -18.35 6.44
N CYS A 31 -42.64 -18.15 6.78
CA CYS A 31 -41.77 -19.19 7.35
C CYS A 31 -41.58 -19.09 8.88
N GLY A 32 -42.13 -18.06 9.54
CA GLY A 32 -42.01 -17.88 10.98
C GLY A 32 -40.65 -17.43 11.48
N ALA A 33 -39.64 -17.30 10.61
CA ALA A 33 -38.30 -16.88 10.99
C ALA A 33 -38.31 -15.47 11.63
N SER A 34 -37.54 -15.29 12.70
CA SER A 34 -37.37 -14.00 13.37
C SER A 34 -36.04 -13.38 13.00
N THR A 35 -36.05 -12.12 12.62
CA THR A 35 -34.86 -11.36 12.23
C THR A 35 -34.89 -9.95 12.81
N THR A 36 -33.72 -9.33 12.91
CA THR A 36 -33.56 -7.90 13.12
C THR A 36 -33.07 -7.29 11.84
N LEU A 37 -33.52 -6.10 11.49
CA LEU A 37 -32.88 -5.32 10.44
C LEU A 37 -31.45 -5.01 10.87
N ARG A 38 -30.49 -5.67 10.25
CA ARG A 38 -29.12 -5.16 10.25
C ARG A 38 -29.07 -4.07 9.19
N TYR A 39 -28.76 -2.87 9.63
CA TYR A 39 -28.41 -1.80 8.71
C TYR A 39 -27.06 -2.20 8.10
N ASP A 40 -27.01 -2.35 6.79
CA ASP A 40 -25.75 -2.54 6.09
C ASP A 40 -25.07 -1.18 5.95
N ASP A 41 -24.05 -0.96 6.77
CA ASP A 41 -23.22 0.25 6.77
C ASP A 41 -21.83 0.00 6.16
N THR A 42 -21.66 -1.13 5.47
CA THR A 42 -20.37 -1.56 4.89
C THR A 42 -19.80 -0.49 3.97
N ALA A 43 -20.62 0.11 3.11
CA ALA A 43 -20.19 1.17 2.20
C ALA A 43 -19.67 2.40 2.97
N ALA A 44 -20.39 2.83 4.01
CA ALA A 44 -19.98 3.99 4.83
C ALA A 44 -18.69 3.69 5.63
N ARG A 45 -18.53 2.45 6.12
CA ARG A 45 -17.31 2.02 6.81
C ARG A 45 -16.12 1.90 5.88
N LEU A 46 -16.35 1.46 4.63
CA LEU A 46 -15.31 1.42 3.61
C LEU A 46 -14.86 2.84 3.25
N GLU A 47 -15.79 3.76 3.06
CA GLU A 47 -15.48 5.17 2.80
C GLU A 47 -14.66 5.79 3.95
N GLU A 48 -15.06 5.54 5.20
CA GLU A 48 -14.29 5.97 6.39
C GLU A 48 -12.88 5.37 6.39
N PHE A 49 -12.75 4.08 6.07
CA PHE A 49 -11.46 3.38 6.00
C PHE A 49 -10.55 3.95 4.91
N LEU A 50 -11.07 4.14 3.70
CA LEU A 50 -10.31 4.72 2.58
C LEU A 50 -9.93 6.17 2.85
N GLY A 51 -10.84 6.97 3.42
CA GLY A 51 -10.57 8.35 3.81
C GLY A 51 -9.44 8.43 4.83
N TRP A 52 -9.43 7.55 5.84
CA TRP A 52 -8.33 7.46 6.78
C TRP A 52 -7.02 6.99 6.12
N LEU A 53 -7.07 5.96 5.28
CA LEU A 53 -5.89 5.38 4.62
C LEU A 53 -5.15 6.42 3.76
N LEU A 54 -5.89 7.33 3.13
CA LEU A 54 -5.36 8.40 2.28
C LEU A 54 -5.06 9.70 3.05
N SER A 55 -5.35 9.74 4.35
CA SER A 55 -5.09 10.90 5.21
C SER A 55 -3.74 10.78 5.92
N LYS A 56 -3.38 11.84 6.67
CA LYS A 56 -2.25 11.83 7.60
C LYS A 56 -2.68 11.56 9.05
N ASP A 57 -3.95 11.24 9.27
CA ASP A 57 -4.52 11.09 10.60
C ASP A 57 -4.10 9.77 11.26
N SER A 58 -3.89 9.82 12.55
CA SER A 58 -3.70 8.60 13.33
C SER A 58 -5.03 7.87 13.54
N GLN A 59 -5.01 6.55 13.71
CA GLN A 59 -6.22 5.79 14.05
C GLN A 59 -6.87 6.27 15.35
N ALA A 60 -6.10 6.86 16.27
CA ALA A 60 -6.63 7.40 17.52
C ALA A 60 -7.51 8.63 17.33
N ALA A 61 -7.27 9.39 16.24
CA ALA A 61 -8.06 10.57 15.88
C ALA A 61 -9.41 10.22 15.23
N MET A 62 -9.60 8.97 14.80
CA MET A 62 -10.84 8.55 14.14
C MET A 62 -12.03 8.49 15.13
N PRO A 63 -13.27 8.68 14.63
CA PRO A 63 -14.47 8.65 15.45
C PRO A 63 -14.56 7.39 16.33
N GLY A 64 -14.74 7.56 17.63
CA GLY A 64 -14.76 6.50 18.64
C GLY A 64 -13.37 5.94 19.01
N GLY A 65 -12.30 6.56 18.54
CA GLY A 65 -10.92 6.21 18.83
C GLY A 65 -10.39 4.96 18.12
N GLY A 66 -9.09 4.74 18.17
CA GLY A 66 -8.40 3.72 17.38
C GLY A 66 -8.90 2.28 17.58
N ARG A 67 -9.31 1.89 18.78
CA ARG A 67 -9.87 0.55 19.04
C ARG A 67 -11.19 0.34 18.31
N SER A 68 -12.10 1.31 18.40
CA SER A 68 -13.40 1.25 17.72
C SER A 68 -13.24 1.29 16.21
N PHE A 69 -12.35 2.15 15.70
CA PHE A 69 -12.02 2.22 14.29
C PHE A 69 -11.51 0.87 13.77
N ARG A 70 -10.47 0.28 14.38
CA ARG A 70 -9.94 -1.04 13.97
C ARG A 70 -10.99 -2.14 13.97
N ARG A 71 -11.87 -2.16 14.99
CA ARG A 71 -12.92 -3.19 15.10
C ARG A 71 -13.94 -3.09 13.97
N ARG A 72 -14.38 -1.88 13.60
CA ARG A 72 -15.39 -1.72 12.55
C ARG A 72 -14.84 -1.76 11.14
N THR A 73 -13.51 -1.60 10.97
CA THR A 73 -12.82 -1.68 9.67
C THR A 73 -12.03 -2.97 9.48
N ALA A 74 -12.11 -3.92 10.44
CA ALA A 74 -11.31 -5.15 10.44
C ALA A 74 -11.41 -5.95 9.15
N GLU A 75 -12.60 -6.06 8.57
CA GLU A 75 -12.85 -6.79 7.33
C GLU A 75 -12.11 -6.20 6.11
N PHE A 76 -11.84 -4.88 6.10
CA PHE A 76 -11.15 -4.23 4.98
C PHE A 76 -9.63 -4.48 5.00
N TRP A 77 -9.07 -4.90 6.13
CA TRP A 77 -7.67 -5.32 6.23
C TRP A 77 -7.41 -6.72 5.69
N GLU A 78 -8.46 -7.53 5.50
CA GLU A 78 -8.37 -8.86 4.92
C GLU A 78 -8.36 -8.81 3.39
N VAL A 79 -8.80 -7.70 2.80
CA VAL A 79 -8.75 -7.47 1.36
C VAL A 79 -7.34 -7.03 0.99
N TRP A 80 -6.59 -7.95 0.37
CA TRP A 80 -5.26 -7.65 -0.12
C TRP A 80 -5.34 -6.99 -1.50
N PRO A 81 -4.95 -5.70 -1.64
CA PRO A 81 -4.94 -5.08 -2.96
C PRO A 81 -3.85 -5.73 -3.82
N MET A 82 -4.24 -6.29 -4.95
CA MET A 82 -3.29 -6.79 -5.94
C MET A 82 -2.98 -5.67 -6.92
N PRO A 83 -1.70 -5.41 -7.23
CA PRO A 83 -1.36 -4.45 -8.27
C PRO A 83 -1.90 -4.97 -9.60
N VAL A 84 -2.69 -4.16 -10.28
CA VAL A 84 -3.15 -4.45 -11.64
C VAL A 84 -2.15 -3.77 -12.58
N PRO A 85 -1.37 -4.53 -13.36
CA PRO A 85 -0.47 -3.95 -14.35
C PRO A 85 -1.28 -3.11 -15.34
N ASP A 86 -0.87 -1.87 -15.53
CA ASP A 86 -1.54 -0.96 -16.47
C ASP A 86 -1.15 -1.21 -17.94
N GLY A 87 -0.08 -1.98 -18.18
CA GLY A 87 0.46 -2.27 -19.51
C GLY A 87 1.12 -1.06 -20.18
N GLU A 88 1.23 0.07 -19.47
CA GLU A 88 1.85 1.30 -20.01
C GLU A 88 3.36 1.16 -20.14
N LEU A 89 3.89 1.74 -21.21
CA LEU A 89 5.33 1.89 -21.41
C LEU A 89 5.79 3.16 -20.69
N HIS A 90 6.48 2.98 -19.58
CA HIS A 90 7.07 4.10 -18.84
C HIS A 90 8.47 4.39 -19.36
N ARG A 91 8.78 5.67 -19.56
CA ARG A 91 10.14 6.09 -19.91
C ARG A 91 11.11 5.85 -18.75
N VAL A 92 10.73 6.25 -17.56
CA VAL A 92 11.53 6.11 -16.34
C VAL A 92 10.71 5.45 -15.25
N LEU A 93 11.27 4.43 -14.61
CA LEU A 93 10.71 3.81 -13.41
C LEU A 93 11.71 3.90 -12.26
N TYR A 94 11.17 4.03 -11.06
CA TYR A 94 11.90 4.06 -9.80
C TYR A 94 11.58 2.81 -9.02
N VAL A 95 12.61 2.13 -8.52
CA VAL A 95 12.44 0.92 -7.71
C VAL A 95 13.14 1.07 -6.38
N ASP A 96 12.48 0.63 -5.32
CA ASP A 96 13.01 0.67 -3.96
C ASP A 96 12.43 -0.47 -3.12
N GLY A 97 13.11 -0.85 -2.06
CA GLY A 97 12.67 -1.84 -1.08
C GLY A 97 12.39 -1.20 0.27
N ILE A 98 11.15 -1.32 0.75
CA ILE A 98 10.73 -0.81 2.07
C ILE A 98 10.64 -1.96 3.06
N TRP A 99 11.55 -2.03 4.01
CA TRP A 99 11.52 -3.01 5.08
C TRP A 99 10.45 -2.66 6.11
N VAL A 100 9.41 -3.49 6.17
CA VAL A 100 8.29 -3.35 7.10
C VAL A 100 8.55 -4.11 8.40
N ALA A 101 9.25 -5.24 8.29
CA ALA A 101 9.66 -6.06 9.41
C ALA A 101 11.02 -6.73 9.11
N ARG A 102 11.58 -7.46 10.08
CA ARG A 102 12.88 -8.11 9.93
C ARG A 102 12.97 -9.08 8.72
N ASP A 103 11.87 -9.72 8.39
CA ASP A 103 11.74 -10.74 7.36
C ASP A 103 10.63 -10.40 6.35
N LEU A 104 10.30 -9.12 6.23
CA LEU A 104 9.28 -8.62 5.31
C LEU A 104 9.72 -7.31 4.67
N VAL A 105 9.93 -7.35 3.36
CA VAL A 105 10.20 -6.20 2.51
C VAL A 105 9.10 -6.05 1.47
N VAL A 106 8.66 -4.83 1.25
CA VAL A 106 7.79 -4.46 0.14
C VAL A 106 8.67 -3.84 -0.95
N LEU A 107 8.83 -4.55 -2.06
CA LEU A 107 9.47 -4.03 -3.25
C LEU A 107 8.46 -3.20 -4.01
N ILE A 108 8.81 -1.97 -4.37
CA ILE A 108 7.92 -1.02 -5.02
C ILE A 108 8.52 -0.59 -6.36
N CYS A 109 7.67 -0.48 -7.36
CA CYS A 109 7.98 0.14 -8.64
C CYS A 109 7.05 1.33 -8.85
N CYS A 110 7.60 2.52 -9.04
CA CYS A 110 6.86 3.76 -9.22
C CYS A 110 7.22 4.41 -10.55
N SER A 111 6.25 5.08 -11.16
CA SER A 111 6.51 6.18 -12.09
C SER A 111 6.75 7.47 -11.27
N GLY A 112 7.05 8.59 -11.90
CA GLY A 112 7.16 9.87 -11.18
C GLY A 112 5.86 10.30 -10.48
N GLU A 113 4.73 9.71 -10.81
CA GLU A 113 3.40 10.14 -10.37
C GLU A 113 2.67 9.13 -9.48
N ARG A 114 2.92 7.83 -9.67
CA ARG A 114 2.15 6.77 -8.98
C ARG A 114 2.95 5.49 -8.78
N VAL A 115 2.47 4.64 -7.88
CA VAL A 115 2.92 3.25 -7.76
C VAL A 115 2.36 2.47 -8.94
N VAL A 116 3.26 1.88 -9.72
CA VAL A 116 2.94 1.03 -10.89
C VAL A 116 2.70 -0.40 -10.45
N SER A 117 3.55 -0.90 -9.55
CA SER A 117 3.42 -2.25 -9.00
C SER A 117 4.19 -2.38 -7.68
N TRP A 118 3.89 -3.43 -6.95
CA TRP A 118 4.60 -3.80 -5.72
C TRP A 118 4.61 -5.31 -5.53
N TYR A 119 5.58 -5.80 -4.76
CA TYR A 119 5.73 -7.22 -4.45
C TYR A 119 6.24 -7.41 -3.04
N MET A 120 5.63 -8.32 -2.28
CA MET A 120 6.09 -8.63 -0.92
C MET A 120 7.01 -9.82 -0.92
N ALA A 121 8.14 -9.69 -0.25
CA ALA A 121 9.16 -10.72 -0.16
C ALA A 121 9.77 -10.78 1.25
N ARG A 122 10.48 -11.87 1.54
CA ARG A 122 11.27 -11.98 2.76
C ARG A 122 12.64 -11.27 2.65
N SER A 123 13.09 -11.00 1.44
CA SER A 123 14.36 -10.33 1.17
C SER A 123 14.41 -9.80 -0.25
N GLU A 124 15.27 -8.82 -0.48
CA GLU A 124 15.52 -8.19 -1.77
C GLU A 124 16.42 -9.06 -2.67
N ASN A 125 16.05 -10.30 -2.90
CA ASN A 125 16.78 -11.17 -3.81
C ASN A 125 16.33 -11.02 -5.27
N SER A 126 17.13 -11.53 -6.22
CA SER A 126 16.86 -11.41 -7.64
C SER A 126 15.52 -12.02 -8.06
N ARG A 127 15.09 -13.13 -7.43
CA ARG A 127 13.80 -13.76 -7.74
C ARG A 127 12.62 -12.86 -7.36
N ALA A 128 12.68 -12.21 -6.20
CA ALA A 128 11.64 -11.28 -5.76
C ALA A 128 11.57 -10.06 -6.68
N TRP A 129 12.70 -9.49 -7.06
CA TRP A 129 12.77 -8.39 -8.03
C TRP A 129 12.24 -8.82 -9.41
N SER A 130 12.60 -10.00 -9.90
CA SER A 130 12.06 -10.51 -11.18
C SER A 130 10.53 -10.70 -11.11
N ALA A 131 9.99 -11.14 -9.97
CA ALA A 131 8.54 -11.29 -9.78
C ALA A 131 7.82 -9.92 -9.83
N LEU A 132 8.40 -8.87 -9.22
CA LEU A 132 7.88 -7.51 -9.33
C LEU A 132 7.90 -7.02 -10.77
N MET A 133 8.99 -7.27 -11.50
CA MET A 133 9.25 -6.71 -12.83
C MET A 133 8.49 -7.43 -13.96
N ALA A 134 8.22 -8.73 -13.79
CA ALA A 134 7.65 -9.59 -14.83
C ALA A 134 6.34 -9.05 -15.47
N PRO A 135 5.39 -8.48 -14.70
CA PRO A 135 4.15 -7.96 -15.27
C PRO A 135 4.29 -6.54 -15.85
N ILE A 136 5.44 -5.88 -15.72
CA ILE A 136 5.66 -4.49 -16.11
C ILE A 136 6.45 -4.45 -17.43
N PRO A 137 6.00 -3.71 -18.46
CA PRO A 137 6.80 -3.48 -19.65
C PRO A 137 8.15 -2.83 -19.30
N ALA A 138 9.22 -3.26 -19.97
CA ALA A 138 10.58 -2.77 -19.71
C ALA A 138 10.69 -1.26 -20.02
N PRO A 139 11.10 -0.42 -19.04
CA PRO A 139 11.29 1.01 -19.25
C PRO A 139 12.58 1.30 -20.02
N GLU A 140 12.75 2.53 -20.51
CA GLU A 140 14.03 2.98 -21.05
C GLU A 140 15.10 3.10 -19.95
N VAL A 141 14.71 3.61 -18.80
CA VAL A 141 15.58 3.83 -17.64
C VAL A 141 14.91 3.34 -16.37
N VAL A 142 15.67 2.68 -15.51
CA VAL A 142 15.25 2.36 -14.14
C VAL A 142 16.22 2.98 -13.14
N VAL A 143 15.66 3.66 -12.15
CA VAL A 143 16.39 4.28 -11.03
C VAL A 143 16.32 3.36 -9.81
N THR A 144 17.48 3.02 -9.24
CA THR A 144 17.60 2.08 -8.12
C THR A 144 18.68 2.50 -7.13
N ASP A 145 18.61 2.00 -5.90
CA ASP A 145 19.70 2.09 -4.91
C ASP A 145 20.96 1.29 -5.30
N GLY A 146 20.85 0.37 -6.28
CA GLY A 146 21.92 -0.45 -6.82
C GLY A 146 22.20 -1.73 -6.04
N GLY A 147 21.24 -2.28 -5.34
CA GLY A 147 21.33 -3.59 -4.71
C GLY A 147 21.67 -4.70 -5.69
N SER A 148 22.51 -5.67 -5.27
CA SER A 148 22.98 -6.77 -6.14
C SER A 148 21.83 -7.67 -6.62
N GLY A 149 20.80 -7.86 -5.81
CA GLY A 149 19.59 -8.62 -6.16
C GLY A 149 18.86 -8.00 -7.35
N PHE A 150 18.65 -6.68 -7.32
CA PHE A 150 18.06 -5.94 -8.43
C PHE A 150 18.97 -5.95 -9.66
N ALA A 151 20.28 -5.73 -9.49
CA ALA A 151 21.23 -5.71 -10.59
C ALA A 151 21.27 -7.04 -11.38
N LYS A 152 21.02 -8.18 -10.71
CA LYS A 152 20.86 -9.47 -11.39
C LYS A 152 19.50 -9.54 -12.11
N ALA A 153 18.41 -9.19 -11.44
CA ALA A 153 17.07 -9.28 -11.98
C ALA A 153 16.88 -8.42 -13.24
N VAL A 154 17.41 -7.18 -13.24
CA VAL A 154 17.26 -6.26 -14.38
C VAL A 154 17.93 -6.79 -15.64
N ARG A 155 19.10 -7.43 -15.52
CA ARG A 155 19.80 -8.03 -16.67
C ARG A 155 19.01 -9.19 -17.30
N GLU A 156 18.26 -9.91 -16.49
CA GLU A 156 17.48 -11.07 -16.92
C GLU A 156 16.09 -10.66 -17.46
N THR A 157 15.44 -9.70 -16.80
CA THR A 157 14.04 -9.32 -17.11
C THR A 157 13.94 -8.15 -18.07
N TRP A 158 14.81 -7.12 -17.92
CA TRP A 158 14.83 -5.90 -18.73
C TRP A 158 16.20 -5.62 -19.35
N PRO A 159 16.74 -6.52 -20.19
CA PRO A 159 18.14 -6.48 -20.64
C PRO A 159 18.53 -5.23 -21.45
N ARG A 160 17.55 -4.48 -21.96
CA ARG A 160 17.79 -3.24 -22.72
C ARG A 160 17.60 -1.97 -21.89
N THR A 161 17.09 -2.09 -20.66
CA THR A 161 16.86 -0.95 -19.78
C THR A 161 18.18 -0.42 -19.23
N ARG A 162 18.37 0.88 -19.31
CA ARG A 162 19.51 1.57 -18.67
C ARG A 162 19.27 1.68 -17.17
N VAL A 163 20.29 1.41 -16.37
CA VAL A 163 20.23 1.47 -14.91
C VAL A 163 20.89 2.75 -14.43
N GLN A 164 20.12 3.59 -13.76
CA GLN A 164 20.57 4.81 -13.09
C GLN A 164 20.64 4.57 -11.57
N ARG A 165 21.77 4.92 -10.97
CA ARG A 165 21.87 4.95 -9.49
C ARG A 165 21.07 6.14 -8.94
N CYS A 166 20.28 5.90 -7.91
CA CYS A 166 19.55 6.94 -7.21
C CYS A 166 20.55 7.90 -6.53
N THR A 167 20.53 9.17 -6.93
CA THR A 167 21.42 10.21 -6.40
C THR A 167 21.20 10.43 -4.91
N PHE A 168 19.95 10.32 -4.44
CA PHE A 168 19.63 10.40 -3.01
C PHE A 168 20.30 9.28 -2.21
N HIS A 169 20.26 8.03 -2.69
CA HIS A 169 20.93 6.92 -2.01
C HIS A 169 22.45 7.05 -2.06
N ALA A 170 23.01 7.52 -3.18
CA ALA A 170 24.44 7.82 -3.28
C ALA A 170 24.87 8.91 -2.27
N PHE A 171 24.13 10.02 -2.20
CA PHE A 171 24.35 11.05 -1.19
C PHE A 171 24.24 10.51 0.23
N SER A 172 23.20 9.73 0.51
CA SER A 172 22.96 9.15 1.84
C SER A 172 24.08 8.22 2.27
N GLN A 173 24.68 7.46 1.34
CA GLN A 173 25.85 6.65 1.61
C GLN A 173 27.07 7.50 1.99
N VAL A 174 27.38 8.53 1.22
CA VAL A 174 28.50 9.44 1.55
C VAL A 174 28.27 10.10 2.90
N LYS A 175 27.06 10.60 3.15
CA LYS A 175 26.67 11.23 4.42
C LYS A 175 26.84 10.27 5.62
N ARG A 176 26.63 8.97 5.45
CA ARG A 176 26.83 7.99 6.52
C ARG A 176 28.28 7.97 7.01
N TYR A 177 29.25 8.13 6.10
CA TYR A 177 30.68 8.11 6.43
C TYR A 177 31.25 9.48 6.78
N THR A 178 30.74 10.56 6.17
CA THR A 178 31.25 11.91 6.40
C THR A 178 30.51 12.64 7.53
N THR A 179 29.31 12.18 7.93
CA THR A 179 28.36 12.90 8.78
C THR A 179 27.75 14.13 8.09
N THR A 180 26.86 14.86 8.79
CA THR A 180 26.28 16.12 8.29
C THR A 180 27.17 17.35 8.53
N ARG A 181 28.20 17.22 9.40
CA ARG A 181 29.14 18.26 9.75
C ARG A 181 30.55 17.69 9.80
N PRO A 182 31.17 17.38 8.65
CA PRO A 182 32.48 16.77 8.60
C PRO A 182 33.54 17.69 9.21
N LYS A 183 34.38 17.14 10.08
CA LYS A 183 35.49 17.92 10.70
C LYS A 183 36.71 17.97 9.80
N LEU A 184 37.03 16.90 9.11
CA LEU A 184 38.18 16.80 8.21
C LEU A 184 37.87 17.48 6.87
N GLN A 185 38.90 18.10 6.27
CA GLN A 185 38.79 18.77 4.96
C GLN A 185 38.29 17.79 3.88
N ALA A 186 38.90 16.64 3.73
CA ALA A 186 38.48 15.61 2.77
C ALA A 186 36.99 15.21 2.95
N GLY A 187 36.54 15.10 4.20
CA GLY A 187 35.14 14.81 4.50
C GLY A 187 34.19 15.93 4.05
N ARG A 188 34.59 17.19 4.18
CA ARG A 188 33.82 18.34 3.71
C ARG A 188 33.71 18.37 2.19
N GLU A 189 34.82 18.11 1.51
CA GLU A 189 34.89 18.07 0.05
C GLU A 189 34.01 16.93 -0.50
N LEU A 190 34.11 15.73 0.05
CA LEU A 190 33.27 14.60 -0.33
C LEU A 190 31.78 14.88 -0.08
N TYR A 191 31.44 15.51 1.04
CA TYR A 191 30.06 15.87 1.35
C TYR A 191 29.50 16.89 0.34
N LEU A 192 30.29 17.89 -0.06
CA LEU A 192 29.90 18.90 -1.04
C LEU A 192 29.67 18.25 -2.42
N ILE A 193 30.63 17.44 -2.90
CA ILE A 193 30.50 16.71 -4.17
C ILE A 193 29.22 15.85 -4.17
N ALA A 194 28.99 15.10 -3.08
CA ALA A 194 27.80 14.26 -2.99
C ALA A 194 26.49 15.06 -2.93
N ARG A 195 26.52 16.26 -2.32
CA ARG A 195 25.38 17.17 -2.29
C ARG A 195 25.09 17.74 -3.69
N ASP A 196 26.12 18.13 -4.42
CA ASP A 196 25.97 18.69 -5.77
C ASP A 196 25.40 17.65 -6.75
N LEU A 197 25.70 16.35 -6.54
CA LEU A 197 25.10 15.25 -7.28
C LEU A 197 23.56 15.24 -7.18
N MET A 198 22.98 15.71 -6.07
CA MET A 198 21.52 15.80 -5.88
C MET A 198 20.86 16.88 -6.74
N GLY A 199 21.61 17.87 -7.19
CA GLY A 199 21.12 18.99 -8.02
C GLY A 199 21.30 18.76 -9.53
N ILE A 200 21.79 17.59 -9.95
CA ILE A 200 21.91 17.27 -11.37
C ILE A 200 20.53 16.91 -11.93
N GLU A 201 20.01 17.76 -12.78
CA GLU A 201 18.81 17.46 -13.57
C GLU A 201 19.18 16.52 -14.72
N THR A 202 18.43 15.42 -14.85
CA THR A 202 18.62 14.39 -15.90
C THR A 202 17.56 14.50 -16.98
#